data_06b6ef300125fbef05b1ba7926699146
#
_entry.id   06b6ef300125fbef05b1ba7926699146
#
_cell.length_a   1.000
_cell.length_b   1.000
_cell.length_c   1.000
_cell.angle_alpha   90.00
_cell.angle_beta   90.00
_cell.angle_gamma   90.00
#
_symmetry.space_group_name_H-M   'P 1'
#
loop_
_entity.id
_entity.type
_entity.pdbx_description
1 polymer ?
#
loop_
_entity_poly.entity_id
_entity_poly.type
_entity_poly.pdbx_seq_one_letter_code
_entity_poly.pdbx_strand_id
1 'polypeptide(L)'
;GQGGAGDGTDSSGEDFDAFRQLGPDFAEIRRRLMGVLTPPVHLQFDTGADLVRITPDSVPPFDYHADEEFSRIDEYGTAKIDAGWSGNAFVLRARYSSHATLVEHYKVDVRTDTLTVTYHLRDPMVGKIDVSSVYHRG
;
A
#
# COMPACT_ATOMS: atom_id res chain seq x y z
N GLY A 1 -19.65 -0.77 -14.84
CA GLY A 1 -19.46 -0.53 -15.36
C GLY A 1 -19.17 -0.49 -16.18
N GLN A 2 -19.28 -0.48 -16.30
CA GLN A 2 -18.97 -0.42 -17.02
C GLN A 2 -18.18 0.14 -17.37
N GLY A 3 -17.90 0.09 -17.35
CA GLY A 3 -17.30 0.63 -17.88
C GLY A 3 -16.07 0.49 -17.77
N GLY A 4 -15.70 0.38 -17.71
CA GLY A 4 -14.65 0.20 -17.77
C GLY A 4 -14.03 -0.66 -17.43
N ALA A 5 -13.83 -1.05 -17.41
CA ALA A 5 -13.39 -1.55 -17.17
C ALA A 5 -12.84 -2.26 -16.87
N GLY A 6 -12.41 -2.62 -16.64
CA GLY A 6 -11.99 -3.18 -16.50
C GLY A 6 -11.73 -3.79 -15.73
N ASP A 7 -11.44 -4.26 -15.65
CA ASP A 7 -11.21 -4.53 -14.96
C ASP A 7 -10.53 -5.05 -14.55
N GLY A 8 -9.79 -5.33 -14.40
CA GLY A 8 -9.20 -5.72 -14.14
C GLY A 8 -8.89 -6.06 -13.26
N THR A 9 -8.63 -6.26 -13.12
CA THR A 9 -8.39 -6.34 -12.52
C THR A 9 -8.71 -6.00 -12.13
N ASP A 10 -8.90 -6.19 -12.43
CA ASP A 10 -9.08 -5.66 -12.08
C ASP A 10 -10.02 -4.89 -11.66
N SER A 11 -10.81 -4.95 -11.61
CA SER A 11 -11.81 -4.51 -10.68
C SER A 11 -11.62 -3.11 -10.18
N SER A 12 -10.43 -2.57 -10.22
CA SER A 12 -10.16 -1.22 -9.76
C SER A 12 -10.87 -0.17 -10.62
N GLY A 13 -11.22 -0.49 -11.87
CA GLY A 13 -12.03 0.41 -12.68
C GLY A 13 -13.40 0.65 -12.11
N GLU A 14 -14.01 -0.37 -11.53
CA GLU A 14 -15.31 -0.22 -10.90
C GLU A 14 -15.25 0.69 -9.68
N ASP A 15 -14.18 0.56 -8.89
CA ASP A 15 -14.00 1.38 -7.70
C ASP A 15 -13.83 2.85 -8.08
N PHE A 16 -13.09 3.14 -9.14
CA PHE A 16 -12.92 4.51 -9.62
C PHE A 16 -14.22 5.09 -10.18
N ASP A 17 -15.05 4.25 -10.80
CA ASP A 17 -16.36 4.72 -11.25
C ASP A 17 -17.25 5.10 -10.07
N ALA A 18 -17.18 4.36 -8.98
CA ALA A 18 -17.92 4.69 -7.77
C ALA A 18 -17.50 6.06 -7.24
N PHE A 19 -16.18 6.35 -7.24
CA PHE A 19 -15.69 7.66 -6.83
C PHE A 19 -16.31 8.77 -7.66
N ARG A 20 -16.36 8.60 -8.98
CA ARG A 20 -16.93 9.64 -9.87
C ARG A 20 -18.39 9.89 -9.59
N GLN A 21 -19.13 8.87 -9.19
CA GLN A 21 -20.57 8.99 -8.96
C GLN A 21 -20.91 9.70 -7.67
N LEU A 22 -19.96 9.83 -6.75
CA LEU A 22 -20.24 10.30 -5.41
C LEU A 22 -19.90 11.77 -5.18
N GLY A 23 -19.41 12.47 -6.22
CA GLY A 23 -19.28 13.93 -6.20
C GLY A 23 -17.93 14.43 -5.70
N PRO A 24 -17.83 15.74 -5.43
CA PRO A 24 -16.54 16.40 -5.16
C PRO A 24 -15.81 15.87 -3.93
N ASP A 25 -16.53 15.49 -2.87
CA ASP A 25 -15.89 14.96 -1.67
C ASP A 25 -15.17 13.65 -1.97
N PHE A 26 -15.69 12.88 -2.90
CA PHE A 26 -15.06 11.64 -3.31
C PHE A 26 -13.89 11.87 -4.23
N ALA A 27 -13.85 12.96 -4.97
CA ALA A 27 -12.65 13.33 -5.71
C ALA A 27 -11.48 13.58 -4.76
N GLU A 28 -11.73 14.21 -3.63
CA GLU A 28 -10.71 14.43 -2.61
C GLU A 28 -10.24 13.12 -2.00
N ILE A 29 -11.16 12.23 -1.65
CA ILE A 29 -10.82 10.91 -1.11
C ILE A 29 -10.01 10.12 -2.12
N ARG A 30 -10.42 10.14 -3.39
CA ARG A 30 -9.70 9.46 -4.46
C ARG A 30 -8.27 9.98 -4.57
N ARG A 31 -8.09 11.29 -4.52
CA ARG A 31 -6.77 11.90 -4.60
C ARG A 31 -5.87 11.42 -3.46
N ARG A 32 -6.41 11.35 -2.25
CA ARG A 32 -5.66 10.85 -1.09
C ARG A 32 -5.29 9.39 -1.26
N LEU A 33 -6.23 8.58 -1.73
CA LEU A 33 -5.99 7.16 -1.95
C LEU A 33 -4.92 6.94 -3.01
N MET A 34 -4.95 7.71 -4.09
CA MET A 34 -3.93 7.59 -5.11
C MET A 34 -2.55 7.92 -4.55
N GLY A 35 -2.47 8.87 -3.61
CA GLY A 35 -1.21 9.19 -2.96
C GLY A 35 -0.61 8.03 -2.20
N VAL A 36 -1.44 7.31 -1.42
CA VAL A 36 -0.93 6.20 -0.62
C VAL A 36 -0.79 4.91 -1.41
N LEU A 37 -1.51 4.76 -2.53
CA LEU A 37 -1.49 3.53 -3.32
C LEU A 37 -0.56 3.59 -4.52
N THR A 38 0.05 4.74 -4.81
CA THR A 38 1.01 4.85 -5.90
C THR A 38 2.37 4.39 -5.42
N PRO A 39 2.90 3.28 -5.97
CA PRO A 39 4.20 2.79 -5.51
C PRO A 39 5.31 3.74 -5.95
N PRO A 40 6.39 3.84 -5.18
CA PRO A 40 7.54 4.63 -5.61
C PRO A 40 8.18 4.02 -6.86
N VAL A 41 8.83 4.85 -7.66
CA VAL A 41 9.55 4.39 -8.85
C VAL A 41 10.76 3.57 -8.44
N HIS A 42 11.48 4.03 -7.42
CA HIS A 42 12.64 3.33 -6.87
C HIS A 42 12.39 3.03 -5.41
N LEU A 43 12.81 1.85 -4.98
CA LEU A 43 12.60 1.42 -3.61
C LEU A 43 13.82 0.64 -3.15
N GLN A 44 14.36 1.03 -2.00
CA GLN A 44 15.42 0.27 -1.35
C GLN A 44 14.82 -0.46 -0.16
N PHE A 45 15.09 -1.75 -0.08
CA PHE A 45 14.53 -2.62 0.95
C PHE A 45 15.69 -3.38 1.59
N ASP A 46 15.99 -3.06 2.85
CA ASP A 46 17.11 -3.63 3.57
C ASP A 46 16.61 -4.34 4.81
N THR A 47 17.10 -5.55 5.04
CA THR A 47 16.73 -6.32 6.22
C THR A 47 17.93 -6.44 7.15
N GLY A 48 17.69 -6.23 8.43
CA GLY A 48 18.67 -6.42 9.48
C GLY A 48 18.22 -7.49 10.44
N ALA A 49 18.93 -7.61 11.57
CA ALA A 49 18.66 -8.68 12.53
C ALA A 49 17.26 -8.55 13.13
N ASP A 50 16.84 -7.33 13.45
CA ASP A 50 15.56 -7.10 14.11
C ASP A 50 14.82 -5.88 13.55
N LEU A 51 15.23 -5.41 12.37
CA LEU A 51 14.52 -4.32 11.72
C LEU A 51 14.55 -4.49 10.20
N VAL A 52 13.60 -3.81 9.55
CA VAL A 52 13.54 -3.67 8.09
C VAL A 52 13.54 -2.19 7.78
N ARG A 53 14.46 -1.76 6.92
CA ARG A 53 14.52 -0.38 6.46
C ARG A 53 13.96 -0.29 5.05
N ILE A 54 12.99 0.58 4.87
CA ILE A 54 12.38 0.83 3.56
C ILE A 54 12.65 2.26 3.18
N THR A 55 13.28 2.46 2.03
CA THR A 55 13.65 3.79 1.53
C THR A 55 13.01 3.99 0.18
N PRO A 56 11.86 4.68 0.11
CA PRO A 56 11.29 5.09 -1.17
C PRO A 56 12.09 6.23 -1.77
N ASP A 57 11.95 6.44 -3.09
CA ASP A 57 12.59 7.58 -3.72
C ASP A 57 12.03 8.89 -3.16
N SER A 58 12.89 9.87 -2.96
CA SER A 58 12.55 11.22 -2.50
C SER A 58 12.00 11.30 -1.08
N VAL A 59 12.03 10.21 -0.33
CA VAL A 59 11.52 10.17 1.05
C VAL A 59 12.61 9.59 1.94
N PRO A 60 12.80 10.12 3.16
CA PRO A 60 13.79 9.54 4.07
C PRO A 60 13.46 8.09 4.40
N PRO A 61 14.48 7.29 4.73
CA PRO A 61 14.25 5.90 5.11
C PRO A 61 13.44 5.79 6.39
N PHE A 62 12.70 4.71 6.51
CA PHE A 62 11.96 4.39 7.72
C PHE A 62 12.35 2.99 8.18
N ASP A 63 12.66 2.87 9.47
CA ASP A 63 13.02 1.60 10.09
C ASP A 63 11.81 1.02 10.80
N TYR A 64 11.44 -0.20 10.41
CA TYR A 64 10.34 -0.93 11.01
C TYR A 64 10.90 -2.04 11.87
N HIS A 65 10.42 -2.12 13.11
CA HIS A 65 10.79 -3.18 14.03
C HIS A 65 9.65 -4.19 14.08
N ALA A 66 9.98 -5.47 13.86
CA ALA A 66 8.96 -6.51 13.87
C ALA A 66 8.30 -6.56 15.25
N ASP A 67 7.00 -6.83 15.25
CA ASP A 67 6.18 -6.97 16.45
C ASP A 67 6.02 -5.69 17.26
N GLU A 68 6.32 -4.53 16.66
CA GLU A 68 6.07 -3.24 17.29
C GLU A 68 4.96 -2.51 16.57
N GLU A 69 4.23 -1.70 17.34
CA GLU A 69 3.17 -0.86 16.80
C GLU A 69 3.59 0.59 16.94
N PHE A 70 3.28 1.40 15.92
CA PHE A 70 3.54 2.83 15.95
C PHE A 70 2.45 3.57 15.17
N SER A 71 2.44 4.89 15.27
CA SER A 71 1.47 5.73 14.58
C SER A 71 2.11 6.41 13.39
N ARG A 72 1.34 6.56 12.32
CA ARG A 72 1.78 7.26 11.11
C ARG A 72 0.66 8.15 10.63
N ILE A 73 1.03 9.31 10.09
CA ILE A 73 0.09 10.19 9.40
C ILE A 73 0.51 10.23 7.94
N ASP A 74 -0.42 9.92 7.05
CA ASP A 74 -0.18 10.01 5.61
C ASP A 74 -1.34 10.77 4.96
N GLU A 75 -1.36 10.79 3.63
CA GLU A 75 -2.37 11.55 2.90
C GLU A 75 -3.79 11.05 3.13
N TYR A 76 -3.92 9.79 3.52
CA TYR A 76 -5.23 9.19 3.78
C TYR A 76 -5.71 9.44 5.21
N GLY A 77 -4.81 9.66 6.14
CA GLY A 77 -5.15 9.98 7.52
C GLY A 77 -4.18 9.42 8.52
N THR A 78 -4.62 9.33 9.77
CA THR A 78 -3.84 8.78 10.86
C THR A 78 -4.08 7.28 10.96
N ALA A 79 -3.00 6.53 11.07
CA ALA A 79 -3.06 5.08 11.15
C ALA A 79 -2.19 4.56 12.27
N LYS A 80 -2.59 3.42 12.84
CA LYS A 80 -1.73 2.60 13.68
C LYS A 80 -1.19 1.45 12.84
N ILE A 81 0.10 1.22 12.90
CA ILE A 81 0.79 0.29 12.03
C ILE A 81 1.47 -0.79 12.85
N ASP A 82 1.19 -2.05 12.50
CA ASP A 82 1.93 -3.21 12.97
C ASP A 82 2.85 -3.69 11.88
N ALA A 83 4.06 -4.10 12.25
CA ALA A 83 5.03 -4.66 11.33
C ALA A 83 5.37 -6.08 11.76
N GLY A 84 5.55 -6.98 10.81
CA GLY A 84 5.93 -8.34 11.15
C GLY A 84 6.20 -9.19 9.91
N TRP A 85 6.76 -10.37 10.14
CA TRP A 85 7.03 -11.33 9.08
C TRP A 85 5.90 -12.35 9.00
N SER A 86 5.48 -12.65 7.79
CA SER A 86 4.53 -13.73 7.50
C SER A 86 5.20 -14.63 6.48
N GLY A 87 5.77 -15.73 6.93
CA GLY A 87 6.61 -16.54 6.08
C GLY A 87 7.83 -15.74 5.61
N ASN A 88 8.01 -15.61 4.30
CA ASN A 88 9.10 -14.85 3.71
C ASN A 88 8.69 -13.44 3.28
N ALA A 89 7.51 -13.00 3.65
CA ALA A 89 7.03 -11.65 3.33
C ALA A 89 7.05 -10.78 4.58
N PHE A 90 7.54 -9.55 4.43
CA PHE A 90 7.43 -8.54 5.47
C PHE A 90 6.11 -7.80 5.27
N VAL A 91 5.32 -7.70 6.33
CA VAL A 91 3.94 -7.21 6.24
C VAL A 91 3.78 -6.01 7.17
N LEU A 92 3.25 -4.93 6.61
CA LEU A 92 2.82 -3.76 7.37
C LEU A 92 1.30 -3.70 7.33
N ARG A 93 0.67 -3.60 8.50
CA ARG A 93 -0.79 -3.48 8.60
C ARG A 93 -1.12 -2.14 9.20
N ALA A 94 -1.78 -1.29 8.42
CA ALA A 94 -2.20 0.03 8.86
C ALA A 94 -3.70 0.00 9.12
N ARG A 95 -4.10 0.47 10.30
CA ARG A 95 -5.51 0.62 10.66
C ARG A 95 -5.78 2.11 10.84
N TYR A 96 -6.56 2.67 9.94
CA TYR A 96 -6.85 4.09 9.94
C TYR A 96 -8.01 4.41 10.87
N SER A 97 -8.02 5.62 11.38
CA SER A 97 -9.11 6.09 12.24
C SER A 97 -10.45 6.12 11.50
N SER A 98 -10.44 6.12 10.18
CA SER A 98 -11.63 6.03 9.34
C SER A 98 -12.18 4.61 9.22
N HIS A 99 -11.58 3.63 9.90
CA HIS A 99 -11.90 2.21 9.83
C HIS A 99 -11.42 1.53 8.54
N ALA A 100 -10.68 2.24 7.70
CA ALA A 100 -10.01 1.61 6.57
C ALA A 100 -8.77 0.85 7.05
N THR A 101 -8.37 -0.16 6.30
CA THR A 101 -7.13 -0.89 6.53
C THR A 101 -6.31 -0.93 5.25
N LEU A 102 -5.00 -0.79 5.40
CA LEU A 102 -4.06 -0.94 4.30
C LEU A 102 -3.00 -1.95 4.72
N VAL A 103 -2.88 -3.03 3.96
CA VAL A 103 -1.88 -4.05 4.22
C VAL A 103 -0.86 -4.01 3.09
N GLU A 104 0.42 -3.87 3.45
CA GLU A 104 1.52 -3.84 2.49
C GLU A 104 2.35 -5.10 2.68
N HIS A 105 2.60 -5.81 1.59
CA HIS A 105 3.44 -7.01 1.58
C HIS A 105 4.69 -6.71 0.78
N TYR A 106 5.84 -7.07 1.33
CA TYR A 106 7.15 -6.92 0.70
C TYR A 106 7.78 -8.31 0.63
N LYS A 107 7.96 -8.84 -0.57
CA LYS A 107 8.45 -10.19 -0.75
C LYS A 107 9.60 -10.21 -1.74
N VAL A 108 10.75 -10.70 -1.27
CA VAL A 108 11.95 -10.84 -2.11
C VAL A 108 11.97 -12.23 -2.70
N ASP A 109 12.21 -12.32 -4.00
CA ASP A 109 12.47 -13.58 -4.69
C ASP A 109 13.95 -13.58 -5.08
N VAL A 110 14.73 -14.40 -4.39
CA VAL A 110 16.18 -14.44 -4.62
C VAL A 110 16.53 -15.06 -5.96
N ARG A 111 15.67 -15.94 -6.49
CA ARG A 111 15.94 -16.59 -7.77
C ARG A 111 15.84 -15.62 -8.94
N THR A 112 14.89 -14.72 -8.89
CA THR A 112 14.68 -13.74 -9.96
C THR A 112 15.25 -12.37 -9.62
N ASP A 113 15.78 -12.20 -8.39
CA ASP A 113 16.36 -10.96 -7.90
C ASP A 113 15.35 -9.81 -7.99
N THR A 114 14.13 -10.10 -7.53
CA THR A 114 13.04 -9.14 -7.57
C THR A 114 12.44 -8.93 -6.19
N LEU A 115 11.84 -7.76 -5.99
CA LEU A 115 11.02 -7.43 -4.82
C LEU A 115 9.62 -7.15 -5.33
N THR A 116 8.65 -7.89 -4.83
CA THR A 116 7.24 -7.64 -5.13
C THR A 116 6.61 -6.92 -3.94
N VAL A 117 5.99 -5.79 -4.21
CA VAL A 117 5.28 -5.00 -3.20
C VAL A 117 3.81 -5.00 -3.58
N THR A 118 2.95 -5.39 -2.64
CA THR A 118 1.51 -5.44 -2.87
C THR A 118 0.82 -4.62 -1.80
N TYR A 119 -0.10 -3.75 -2.22
CA TYR A 119 -0.94 -2.95 -1.34
C TYR A 119 -2.36 -3.48 -1.42
N HIS A 120 -2.96 -3.77 -0.27
CA HIS A 120 -4.36 -4.19 -0.17
C HIS A 120 -5.11 -3.19 0.69
N LEU A 121 -5.93 -2.37 0.06
CA LEU A 121 -6.77 -1.41 0.76
C LEU A 121 -8.16 -1.98 0.93
N ARG A 122 -8.72 -1.79 2.11
CA ARG A 122 -10.11 -2.12 2.41
C ARG A 122 -10.71 -0.92 3.10
N ASP A 123 -11.73 -0.34 2.50
CA ASP A 123 -12.33 0.90 2.98
C ASP A 123 -13.85 0.71 3.03
N PRO A 124 -14.51 1.10 4.14
CA PRO A 124 -15.96 0.89 4.26
C PRO A 124 -16.79 1.58 3.18
N MET A 125 -16.29 2.70 2.62
CA MET A 125 -17.03 3.45 1.60
C MET A 125 -16.62 3.06 0.20
N VAL A 126 -15.32 2.81 0.00
CA VAL A 126 -14.76 2.62 -1.34
C VAL A 126 -14.70 1.16 -1.72
N GLY A 127 -14.53 0.27 -0.75
CA GLY A 127 -14.39 -1.16 -1.00
C GLY A 127 -12.94 -1.58 -1.04
N LYS A 128 -12.61 -2.45 -1.99
CA LYS A 128 -11.30 -3.12 -2.06
C LYS A 128 -10.51 -2.58 -3.23
N ILE A 129 -9.26 -2.21 -2.97
CA ILE A 129 -8.32 -1.81 -4.02
C ILE A 129 -7.01 -2.53 -3.77
N ASP A 130 -6.52 -3.26 -4.77
CA ASP A 130 -5.28 -4.01 -4.70
C ASP A 130 -4.33 -3.49 -5.77
N VAL A 131 -3.09 -3.21 -5.38
CA VAL A 131 -2.04 -2.70 -6.28
C VAL A 131 -0.80 -3.55 -6.06
N SER A 132 -0.12 -3.90 -7.13
CA SER A 132 1.10 -4.70 -7.05
C SER A 132 2.17 -4.10 -7.95
N SER A 133 3.41 -4.11 -7.46
CA SER A 133 4.57 -3.62 -8.21
C SER A 133 5.73 -4.58 -8.04
N VAL A 134 6.51 -4.76 -9.10
CA VAL A 134 7.71 -5.59 -9.07
C VAL A 134 8.91 -4.69 -9.32
N TYR A 135 9.90 -4.79 -8.45
CA TYR A 135 11.13 -4.03 -8.54
C TYR A 135 12.27 -4.99 -8.88
N HIS A 136 13.07 -4.60 -9.84
CA HIS A 136 14.26 -5.36 -10.21
C HIS A 136 15.48 -4.68 -9.60
N ARG A 137 16.46 -5.48 -9.20
CA ARG A 137 17.70 -4.92 -8.69
C ARG A 137 18.42 -4.15 -9.79
N GLY A 138 18.77 -2.93 -9.49
CA GLY A 138 19.37 -2.08 -10.50
C GLY A 138 20.76 -1.61 -10.17
#